data_04f289e8e552fe7d0a8fcd4799b4be57
#
_entry.id   04f289e8e552fe7d0a8fcd4799b4be57
#
_cell.length_a   1.000
_cell.length_b   1.000
_cell.length_c   1.000
_cell.angle_alpha   90.00
_cell.angle_beta   90.00
_cell.angle_gamma   90.00
#
_symmetry.space_group_name_H-M   'P 1'
#
loop_
_entity.id
_entity.type
_entity.pdbx_description
1 polymer ?
#
loop_
_entity_poly.entity_id
_entity_poly.type
_entity_poly.pdbx_seq_one_letter_code
_entity_poly.pdbx_strand_id
1 'polypeptide(L)' 'MVDSRDNALENIAYELFTHIAYAENKAISPGQIGDLPTKSWILETYAECLKAVQAPQPAGRM' A
#
# COMPACT_ATOMS: atom_id res chain seq x y z
N MET A 1 23.37 3.18 -8.73
CA MET A 1 22.12 2.81 -9.36
C MET A 1 21.19 2.09 -8.41
N VAL A 2 19.96 2.42 -8.48
CA VAL A 2 19.00 1.88 -7.57
C VAL A 2 18.64 0.46 -7.96
N ASP A 3 18.48 -0.38 -6.97
CA ASP A 3 18.02 -1.73 -7.22
C ASP A 3 16.55 -1.69 -7.59
N SER A 4 16.24 -1.99 -8.84
CA SER A 4 14.89 -1.86 -9.31
C SER A 4 13.95 -2.87 -8.65
N ARG A 5 14.46 -3.98 -8.14
CA ARG A 5 13.58 -4.93 -7.47
C ARG A 5 13.05 -4.38 -6.16
N ASP A 6 13.92 -3.73 -5.39
CA ASP A 6 13.46 -3.12 -4.15
C ASP A 6 12.45 -2.02 -4.44
N ASN A 7 12.74 -1.24 -5.46
CA ASN A 7 11.80 -0.19 -5.84
C ASN A 7 10.48 -0.76 -6.31
N ALA A 8 10.53 -1.89 -7.01
CA ALA A 8 9.30 -2.48 -7.51
C ALA A 8 8.39 -2.91 -6.39
N LEU A 9 8.96 -3.52 -5.34
CA LEU A 9 8.15 -3.94 -4.21
C LEU A 9 7.51 -2.74 -3.51
N GLU A 10 8.29 -1.69 -3.32
CA GLU A 10 7.75 -0.51 -2.68
C GLU A 10 6.68 0.16 -3.53
N ASN A 11 6.88 0.16 -4.84
CA ASN A 11 5.89 0.73 -5.73
C ASN A 11 4.60 -0.07 -5.72
N ILE A 12 4.71 -1.38 -5.69
CA ILE A 12 3.53 -2.23 -5.62
C ILE A 12 2.80 -2.02 -4.31
N ALA A 13 3.55 -1.92 -3.21
CA ALA A 13 2.94 -1.68 -1.93
C ALA A 13 2.23 -0.33 -1.91
N TYR A 14 2.83 0.67 -2.50
CA TYR A 14 2.21 1.98 -2.55
C TYR A 14 0.94 1.95 -3.41
N GLU A 15 0.96 1.24 -4.52
CA GLU A 15 -0.24 1.12 -5.32
C GLU A 15 -1.35 0.42 -4.56
N LEU A 16 -1.00 -0.65 -3.85
CA LEU A 16 -1.99 -1.34 -3.04
C LEU A 16 -2.53 -0.41 -1.96
N PHE A 17 -1.63 0.36 -1.36
CA PHE A 17 -2.03 1.32 -0.35
C PHE A 17 -3.04 2.33 -0.92
N THR A 18 -2.79 2.84 -2.11
CA THR A 18 -3.70 3.81 -2.70
C THR A 18 -5.04 3.17 -3.04
N HIS A 19 -5.02 1.92 -3.48
CA HIS A 19 -6.28 1.23 -3.77
C HIS A 19 -7.11 1.04 -2.50
N ILE A 20 -6.45 0.68 -1.41
CA ILE A 20 -7.16 0.52 -0.15
C ILE A 20 -7.71 1.86 0.32
N ALA A 21 -6.91 2.90 0.20
CA ALA A 21 -7.37 4.22 0.60
C ALA A 21 -8.59 4.65 -0.21
N TYR A 22 -8.56 4.36 -1.51
CA TYR A 22 -9.69 4.69 -2.35
C TYR A 22 -10.93 3.89 -1.93
N ALA A 23 -10.74 2.59 -1.69
CA ALA A 23 -11.85 1.74 -1.30
C ALA A 23 -12.46 2.15 0.03
N GLU A 24 -11.64 2.68 0.94
CA GLU A 24 -12.12 3.13 2.24
C GLU A 24 -12.43 4.63 2.27
N ASN A 25 -12.38 5.26 1.12
CA ASN A 25 -12.71 6.68 1.00
C ASN A 25 -11.79 7.56 1.83
N LYS A 26 -10.51 7.28 1.79
CA LYS A 26 -9.51 8.07 2.49
C LYS A 26 -8.81 9.01 1.53
N ALA A 27 -8.66 10.26 1.95
CA ALA A 27 -8.00 11.28 1.13
C ALA A 27 -6.51 11.29 1.48
N ILE A 28 -5.69 10.67 0.65
CA ILE A 28 -4.27 10.58 0.92
C ILE A 28 -3.44 11.51 0.05
N SER A 29 -4.07 12.20 -0.89
CA SER A 29 -3.36 13.13 -1.76
C SER A 29 -4.01 14.49 -1.64
N PRO A 30 -3.23 15.55 -1.82
CA PRO A 30 -3.81 16.90 -1.81
C PRO A 30 -4.91 17.02 -2.86
N GLY A 31 -6.01 17.60 -2.47
CA GLY A 31 -7.13 17.78 -3.37
C GLY A 31 -8.05 16.60 -3.50
N GLN A 32 -7.71 15.47 -2.92
CA GLN A 32 -8.60 14.34 -2.93
C GLN A 32 -9.76 14.56 -1.98
N ILE A 33 -10.93 14.03 -2.35
CA ILE A 33 -12.12 14.12 -1.51
C ILE A 33 -12.25 12.82 -0.75
N GLY A 34 -12.48 12.94 0.55
CA GLY A 34 -12.63 11.76 1.39
C GLY A 34 -12.23 12.09 2.80
N ASP A 35 -12.29 11.07 3.66
CA ASP A 35 -11.89 11.22 5.04
C ASP A 35 -10.38 11.36 5.13
N LEU A 36 -9.94 12.23 6.04
CA LEU A 36 -8.51 12.36 6.30
C LEU A 36 -8.06 11.19 7.16
N PRO A 37 -7.09 10.42 6.70
CA PRO A 37 -6.61 9.30 7.51
C PRO A 37 -5.75 9.78 8.66
N THR A 38 -5.75 9.00 9.74
CA THR A 38 -4.85 9.29 10.85
C THR A 38 -3.47 8.77 10.52
N LYS A 39 -2.49 9.26 11.29
CA LYS A 39 -1.15 8.76 11.17
C LYS A 39 -1.10 7.26 11.40
N SER A 40 -1.82 6.79 12.41
CA SER A 40 -1.87 5.35 12.69
C SER A 40 -2.43 4.57 11.51
N TRP A 41 -3.50 5.08 10.93
CA TRP A 41 -4.09 4.39 9.78
C TRP A 41 -3.09 4.28 8.64
N ILE A 42 -2.39 5.38 8.37
CA ILE A 42 -1.44 5.39 7.26
C ILE A 42 -0.32 4.40 7.51
N LEU A 43 0.27 4.44 8.70
CA LEU A 43 1.42 3.59 8.99
C LEU A 43 1.02 2.13 9.04
N GLU A 44 -0.10 1.83 9.67
CA GLU A 44 -0.55 0.44 9.77
C GLU A 44 -0.95 -0.12 8.42
N THR A 45 -1.65 0.67 7.65
CA THR A 45 -2.12 0.20 6.35
C THR A 45 -0.93 -0.04 5.41
N TYR A 46 0.02 0.88 5.40
CA TYR A 46 1.18 0.70 4.55
C TYR A 46 2.02 -0.49 4.99
N ALA A 47 2.15 -0.69 6.30
CA ALA A 47 2.88 -1.85 6.79
C ALA A 47 2.19 -3.14 6.36
N GLU A 48 0.88 -3.17 6.36
CA GLU A 48 0.16 -4.33 5.90
C GLU A 48 0.36 -4.55 4.40
N CYS A 49 0.41 -3.46 3.65
CA CYS A 49 0.67 -3.58 2.22
C CYS A 49 2.05 -4.15 1.95
N LEU A 50 3.05 -3.64 2.66
CA LEU A 50 4.40 -4.17 2.51
C LEU A 50 4.46 -5.65 2.85
N LYS A 51 3.80 -6.02 3.93
CA LYS A 51 3.78 -7.42 4.34
C LYS A 51 3.13 -8.28 3.27
N ALA A 52 2.04 -7.80 2.70
CA ALA A 52 1.31 -8.56 1.69
C ALA A 52 2.15 -8.78 0.44
N VAL A 53 2.85 -7.74 -0.02
CA VAL A 53 3.63 -7.89 -1.25
C VAL A 53 4.92 -8.65 -1.02
N GLN A 54 5.40 -8.72 0.20
CA GLN A 54 6.63 -9.44 0.52
C GLN A 54 6.37 -10.88 0.92
N ALA A 55 5.16 -11.19 1.34
CA ALA A 55 4.85 -12.53 1.82
C ALA A 55 4.93 -13.53 0.68
N PRO A 56 5.52 -14.71 0.94
CA PRO A 56 5.52 -15.74 -0.10
C PRO A 56 4.10 -16.17 -0.40
N GLN A 57 3.84 -16.35 -1.66
CA GLN A 57 2.53 -16.81 -2.07
C GLN A 57 2.40 -18.28 -1.76
N PRO A 58 1.25 -18.70 -1.24
CA PRO A 58 1.04 -20.13 -1.02
C PRO A 58 1.11 -20.86 -2.35
N ALA A 59 1.74 -21.98 -2.31
CA ALA A 59 1.81 -22.77 -3.51
C ALA A 59 0.40 -23.17 -3.92
N GLY A 60 0.13 -22.92 -5.05
CA GLY A 60 -1.16 -23.22 -5.49
C GLY A 60 -2.19 -22.27 -5.05
N ARG A 61 -1.67 -21.63 -4.65
CA ARG A 61 -2.47 -20.97 -4.44
C ARG A 61 -3.06 -20.87 -5.43
N MET A 62 -2.92 -21.20 -5.66
CA MET A 62 -3.16 -21.33 -6.41
C MET A 62 -3.40 -21.69 -6.67
#